data_5d0c59056727b1eb96556c359f720ec6
#
_entry.id   5d0c59056727b1eb96556c359f720ec6
#
_cell.length_a   1.000
_cell.length_b   1.000
_cell.length_c   1.000
_cell.angle_alpha   90.00
_cell.angle_beta   90.00
_cell.angle_gamma   90.00
#
_symmetry.space_group_name_H-M   'P 1'
#
loop_
_entity.id
_entity.type
_entity.pdbx_description
1 polymer ?
#
loop_
_entity_poly.entity_id
_entity_poly.type
_entity_poly.pdbx_seq_one_letter_code
_entity_poly.pdbx_strand_id
1 'polypeptide(L)'
;MTLLTAESRIEPGVWDEWVAKAIGSINSEVGARIYGGVSTVYEDLGETALRCAEALRLLSFHVLDGREVLTPRYGEEVMSERVLPAFDSTEMVQCLVAALFKQDREEVHRLVEGMFRFFRESWYLLPEAWNVYEELFALLRQRLRKSGMTGLDYALRGQPDPNIYNSYAGLETVVLEDMEELKRLIDQNGID
;
A
#
# COMPACT_ATOMS: atom_id res chain seq x y z
N MET A 1 14.41 6.64 11.81
CA MET A 1 14.24 8.07 11.48
C MET A 1 15.56 8.78 11.76
N THR A 2 16.07 9.54 10.82
CA THR A 2 17.33 10.28 10.96
C THR A 2 17.04 11.77 10.85
N LEU A 3 17.45 12.55 11.84
CA LEU A 3 17.44 14.00 11.82
C LEU A 3 18.81 14.48 11.37
N LEU A 4 18.86 15.25 10.30
CA LEU A 4 20.08 15.88 9.80
C LEU A 4 20.03 17.36 10.16
N THR A 5 21.08 17.85 10.78
CA THR A 5 21.23 19.26 11.19
C THR A 5 22.46 19.85 10.55
N ALA A 6 22.44 21.16 10.29
CA ALA A 6 23.58 21.93 9.81
C ALA A 6 23.73 23.22 10.59
N GLU A 7 24.98 23.65 10.82
CA GLU A 7 25.30 24.92 11.48
C GLU A 7 25.08 26.13 10.58
N SER A 8 24.96 25.92 9.27
CA SER A 8 24.71 27.00 8.31
C SER A 8 23.57 26.63 7.39
N ARG A 9 22.90 27.63 6.83
CA ARG A 9 21.81 27.41 5.86
C ARG A 9 22.37 26.73 4.63
N ILE A 10 21.83 25.52 4.34
CA ILE A 10 22.16 24.75 3.15
C ILE A 10 21.09 25.04 2.09
N GLU A 11 21.52 25.22 0.83
CA GLU A 11 20.58 25.45 -0.28
C GLU A 11 19.64 24.26 -0.48
N PRO A 12 18.36 24.52 -0.83
CA PRO A 12 17.43 23.47 -1.20
C PRO A 12 18.03 22.62 -2.35
N GLY A 13 17.95 21.29 -2.20
CA GLY A 13 18.49 20.34 -3.18
C GLY A 13 19.85 19.75 -2.80
N VAL A 14 20.68 20.44 -2.04
CA VAL A 14 21.96 19.85 -1.57
C VAL A 14 21.71 18.68 -0.61
N TRP A 15 20.68 18.78 0.23
CA TRP A 15 20.25 17.69 1.09
C TRP A 15 19.75 16.48 0.30
N ASP A 16 18.99 16.73 -0.76
CA ASP A 16 18.47 15.67 -1.62
C ASP A 16 19.60 14.87 -2.26
N GLU A 17 20.66 15.57 -2.75
CA GLU A 17 21.83 14.90 -3.31
C GLU A 17 22.62 14.10 -2.27
N TRP A 18 22.77 14.62 -1.04
CA TRP A 18 23.48 13.91 0.01
C TRP A 18 22.70 12.66 0.46
N VAL A 19 21.40 12.78 0.64
CA VAL A 19 20.55 11.63 0.97
C VAL A 19 20.57 10.60 -0.15
N ALA A 20 20.51 11.04 -1.42
CA ALA A 20 20.60 10.14 -2.56
C ALA A 20 21.93 9.37 -2.60
N LYS A 21 23.06 10.04 -2.35
CA LYS A 21 24.37 9.40 -2.26
C LYS A 21 24.44 8.40 -1.11
N ALA A 22 23.93 8.79 0.07
CA ALA A 22 23.94 7.92 1.25
C ALA A 22 23.10 6.65 1.02
N ILE A 23 21.88 6.80 0.50
CA ILE A 23 20.98 5.69 0.18
C ILE A 23 21.58 4.80 -0.91
N GLY A 24 22.11 5.39 -2.00
CA GLY A 24 22.76 4.64 -3.07
C GLY A 24 23.96 3.83 -2.58
N SER A 25 24.79 4.40 -1.68
CA SER A 25 25.89 3.66 -1.05
C SER A 25 25.40 2.50 -0.21
N ILE A 26 24.40 2.72 0.64
CA ILE A 26 23.82 1.65 1.47
C ILE A 26 23.19 0.55 0.60
N ASN A 27 22.44 0.92 -0.42
CA ASN A 27 21.80 -0.05 -1.33
C ASN A 27 22.84 -0.90 -2.08
N SER A 28 23.99 -0.32 -2.43
CA SER A 28 25.08 -1.05 -3.09
C SER A 28 25.79 -2.04 -2.15
N GLU A 29 25.82 -1.76 -0.84
CA GLU A 29 26.53 -2.59 0.14
C GLU A 29 25.64 -3.68 0.74
N VAL A 30 24.35 -3.39 0.96
CA VAL A 30 23.44 -4.27 1.73
C VAL A 30 22.71 -5.26 0.82
N GLY A 31 22.64 -5.02 -0.49
CA GLY A 31 21.89 -5.87 -1.43
C GLY A 31 20.37 -5.83 -1.24
N ALA A 32 19.87 -4.84 -0.46
CA ALA A 32 18.46 -4.57 -0.24
C ALA A 32 18.14 -3.15 -0.69
N ARG A 33 16.94 -2.90 -1.19
CA ARG A 33 16.52 -1.54 -1.53
C ARG A 33 16.01 -0.81 -0.29
N ILE A 34 16.64 0.32 0.00
CA ILE A 34 16.22 1.26 1.04
C ILE A 34 15.71 2.52 0.34
N TYR A 35 14.63 3.06 0.85
CA TYR A 35 14.00 4.29 0.36
C TYR A 35 14.08 5.38 1.43
N GLY A 36 14.23 6.62 1.04
CA GLY A 36 14.28 7.77 1.94
C GLY A 36 13.27 8.85 1.56
N GLY A 37 12.42 9.23 2.51
CA GLY A 37 11.60 10.43 2.42
C GLY A 37 12.33 11.61 3.03
N VAL A 38 12.44 12.72 2.30
CA VAL A 38 13.07 13.97 2.76
C VAL A 38 11.98 15.01 2.92
N SER A 39 11.81 15.53 4.14
CA SER A 39 10.87 16.63 4.40
C SER A 39 11.40 17.96 3.93
N THR A 40 10.53 18.96 3.90
CA THR A 40 10.94 20.37 3.79
C THR A 40 11.88 20.75 4.93
N VAL A 41 12.90 21.53 4.62
CA VAL A 41 13.85 22.09 5.62
C VAL A 41 13.11 23.05 6.55
N TYR A 42 13.39 22.99 7.83
CA TYR A 42 12.73 23.80 8.86
C TYR A 42 13.75 24.30 9.90
N GLU A 43 13.43 25.41 10.53
CA GLU A 43 14.29 26.07 11.53
C GLU A 43 13.74 25.91 12.96
N ASP A 44 12.44 25.71 13.12
CA ASP A 44 11.80 25.53 14.43
C ASP A 44 11.69 24.05 14.79
N LEU A 45 12.36 23.64 15.85
CA LEU A 45 12.31 22.28 16.38
C LEU A 45 10.87 21.84 16.77
N GLY A 46 9.98 22.79 17.05
CA GLY A 46 8.56 22.51 17.27
C GLY A 46 7.86 21.89 16.05
N GLU A 47 8.39 22.09 14.85
CA GLU A 47 7.87 21.50 13.62
C GLU A 47 8.32 20.05 13.37
N THR A 48 9.22 19.49 14.18
CA THR A 48 9.83 18.17 13.95
C THR A 48 8.78 17.08 13.70
N ALA A 49 7.71 17.02 14.49
CA ALA A 49 6.67 16.03 14.33
C ALA A 49 5.94 16.16 12.97
N LEU A 50 5.66 17.39 12.54
CA LEU A 50 5.04 17.69 11.25
C LEU A 50 5.95 17.26 10.09
N ARG A 51 7.24 17.56 10.18
CA ARG A 51 8.22 17.22 9.14
C ARG A 51 8.50 15.71 9.07
N CYS A 52 8.46 15.03 10.21
CA CYS A 52 8.50 13.56 10.22
C CYS A 52 7.28 12.95 9.52
N ALA A 53 6.08 13.48 9.79
CA ALA A 53 4.87 13.02 9.13
C ALA A 53 4.92 13.28 7.60
N GLU A 54 5.44 14.43 7.18
CA GLU A 54 5.68 14.76 5.77
C GLU A 54 6.63 13.74 5.11
N ALA A 55 7.79 13.46 5.71
CA ALA A 55 8.75 12.50 5.20
C ALA A 55 8.18 11.08 5.10
N LEU A 56 7.41 10.65 6.11
CA LEU A 56 6.72 9.36 6.09
C LEU A 56 5.66 9.27 4.99
N ARG A 57 4.90 10.36 4.78
CA ARG A 57 3.95 10.45 3.68
C ARG A 57 4.65 10.33 2.33
N LEU A 58 5.78 11.01 2.15
CA LEU A 58 6.57 10.95 0.92
C LEU A 58 7.08 9.54 0.64
N LEU A 59 7.43 8.78 1.67
CA LEU A 59 7.83 7.38 1.50
C LEU A 59 6.75 6.52 0.83
N SER A 60 5.47 6.84 0.98
CA SER A 60 4.40 6.09 0.32
C SER A 60 4.46 6.16 -1.21
N PHE A 61 5.16 7.14 -1.78
CA PHE A 61 5.30 7.30 -3.24
C PHE A 61 6.35 6.35 -3.87
N HIS A 62 7.17 5.67 -3.06
CA HIS A 62 8.21 4.77 -3.60
C HIS A 62 7.65 3.64 -4.47
N VAL A 63 6.39 3.27 -4.28
CA VAL A 63 5.74 2.18 -5.03
C VAL A 63 5.40 2.56 -6.47
N LEU A 64 5.40 3.84 -6.81
CA LEU A 64 4.96 4.32 -8.12
C LEU A 64 6.01 4.10 -9.21
N ASP A 65 7.24 4.49 -8.96
CA ASP A 65 8.33 4.42 -9.95
C ASP A 65 9.63 3.81 -9.39
N GLY A 66 9.63 3.40 -8.13
CA GLY A 66 10.79 2.81 -7.45
C GLY A 66 11.91 3.81 -7.17
N ARG A 67 11.63 5.11 -7.17
CA ARG A 67 12.57 6.17 -6.83
C ARG A 67 13.04 6.02 -5.39
N GLU A 68 14.35 6.04 -5.18
CA GLU A 68 14.95 5.79 -3.86
C GLU A 68 14.87 6.99 -2.92
N VAL A 69 14.87 8.22 -3.44
CA VAL A 69 14.75 9.46 -2.66
C VAL A 69 13.50 10.23 -3.08
N LEU A 70 12.65 10.50 -2.12
CA LEU A 70 11.33 11.08 -2.28
C LEU A 70 11.28 12.43 -1.59
N THR A 71 11.13 13.49 -2.38
CA THR A 71 11.18 14.88 -1.93
C THR A 71 9.79 15.52 -2.01
N PRO A 72 9.54 16.65 -1.30
CA PRO A 72 8.28 17.39 -1.40
C PRO A 72 7.96 17.78 -2.84
N ARG A 73 8.95 18.24 -3.59
CA ARG A 73 8.78 18.61 -5.01
C ARG A 73 8.27 17.44 -5.85
N TYR A 74 8.86 16.26 -5.69
CA TYR A 74 8.39 15.05 -6.38
C TYR A 74 6.96 14.69 -5.98
N GLY A 75 6.65 14.76 -4.68
CA GLY A 75 5.29 14.51 -4.20
C GLY A 75 4.25 15.47 -4.79
N GLU A 76 4.59 16.76 -4.92
CA GLU A 76 3.74 17.77 -5.56
C GLU A 76 3.55 17.48 -7.06
N GLU A 77 4.62 17.17 -7.80
CA GLU A 77 4.58 16.79 -9.22
C GLU A 77 3.63 15.61 -9.42
N VAL A 78 3.83 14.51 -8.67
CA VAL A 78 2.98 13.32 -8.77
C VAL A 78 1.52 13.64 -8.46
N MET A 79 1.25 14.36 -7.36
CA MET A 79 -0.12 14.68 -6.95
C MET A 79 -0.83 15.62 -7.94
N SER A 80 -0.11 16.48 -8.65
CA SER A 80 -0.67 17.40 -9.65
C SER A 80 -1.07 16.69 -10.95
N GLU A 81 -0.38 15.62 -11.31
CA GLU A 81 -0.60 14.88 -12.56
C GLU A 81 -1.54 13.68 -12.37
N ARG A 82 -1.71 13.24 -11.12
CA ARG A 82 -2.40 12.01 -10.80
C ARG A 82 -3.93 12.18 -10.82
N VAL A 83 -4.58 11.42 -11.66
CA VAL A 83 -6.04 11.24 -11.65
C VAL A 83 -6.33 9.80 -11.23
N LEU A 84 -6.97 9.63 -10.08
CA LEU A 84 -7.36 8.30 -9.61
C LEU A 84 -8.69 7.89 -10.22
N PRO A 85 -8.72 6.90 -11.11
CA PRO A 85 -9.97 6.30 -11.53
C PRO A 85 -10.60 5.55 -10.35
N ALA A 86 -11.92 5.59 -10.24
CA ALA A 86 -12.62 4.80 -9.23
C ALA A 86 -12.47 3.30 -9.50
N PHE A 87 -12.19 2.52 -8.47
CA PHE A 87 -12.23 1.06 -8.53
C PHE A 87 -13.67 0.57 -8.27
N ASP A 88 -14.17 -0.33 -9.13
CA ASP A 88 -15.51 -0.92 -8.93
C ASP A 88 -15.44 -2.10 -7.94
N SER A 89 -15.47 -1.78 -6.66
CA SER A 89 -15.51 -2.77 -5.57
C SER A 89 -16.75 -3.67 -5.65
N THR A 90 -17.87 -3.19 -6.19
CA THR A 90 -19.12 -3.95 -6.28
C THR A 90 -19.02 -5.07 -7.31
N GLU A 91 -18.54 -4.75 -8.51
CA GLU A 91 -18.30 -5.74 -9.56
C GLU A 91 -17.27 -6.78 -9.11
N MET A 92 -16.17 -6.31 -8.52
CA MET A 92 -15.12 -7.17 -8.01
C MET A 92 -15.64 -8.15 -6.96
N VAL A 93 -16.48 -7.71 -6.01
CA VAL A 93 -17.10 -8.58 -4.99
C VAL A 93 -18.00 -9.63 -5.64
N GLN A 94 -18.78 -9.28 -6.68
CA GLN A 94 -19.62 -10.25 -7.38
C GLN A 94 -18.78 -11.35 -8.02
N CYS A 95 -17.70 -11.00 -8.69
CA CYS A 95 -16.78 -11.96 -9.30
C CYS A 95 -16.09 -12.84 -8.26
N LEU A 96 -15.58 -12.25 -7.17
CA LEU A 96 -14.92 -12.99 -6.08
C LEU A 96 -15.87 -13.97 -5.40
N VAL A 97 -17.10 -13.56 -5.08
CA VAL A 97 -18.11 -14.44 -4.50
C VAL A 97 -18.38 -15.62 -5.42
N ALA A 98 -18.58 -15.36 -6.72
CA ALA A 98 -18.82 -16.42 -7.69
C ALA A 98 -17.65 -17.42 -7.80
N ALA A 99 -16.41 -16.93 -7.77
CA ALA A 99 -15.21 -17.76 -7.81
C ALA A 99 -15.03 -18.57 -6.51
N LEU A 100 -15.25 -17.95 -5.35
CA LEU A 100 -15.16 -18.61 -4.05
C LEU A 100 -16.17 -19.75 -3.90
N PHE A 101 -17.43 -19.54 -4.28
CA PHE A 101 -18.45 -20.60 -4.24
C PHE A 101 -18.22 -21.73 -5.25
N LYS A 102 -17.59 -21.44 -6.39
CA LYS A 102 -17.16 -22.46 -7.36
C LYS A 102 -15.86 -23.16 -6.96
N GLN A 103 -15.24 -22.74 -5.87
CA GLN A 103 -13.92 -23.21 -5.44
C GLN A 103 -12.82 -23.01 -6.50
N ASP A 104 -13.00 -22.04 -7.39
CA ASP A 104 -12.09 -21.72 -8.48
C ASP A 104 -10.94 -20.85 -7.98
N ARG A 105 -9.88 -21.52 -7.51
CA ARG A 105 -8.69 -20.86 -6.97
C ARG A 105 -7.97 -20.01 -8.03
N GLU A 106 -7.88 -20.51 -9.25
CA GLU A 106 -7.18 -19.82 -10.33
C GLU A 106 -7.89 -18.50 -10.67
N GLU A 107 -9.22 -18.52 -10.67
CA GLU A 107 -10.02 -17.33 -10.92
C GLU A 107 -9.89 -16.31 -9.79
N VAL A 108 -9.86 -16.75 -8.51
CA VAL A 108 -9.61 -15.85 -7.36
C VAL A 108 -8.25 -15.17 -7.51
N HIS A 109 -7.19 -15.93 -7.81
CA HIS A 109 -5.86 -15.37 -8.03
C HIS A 109 -5.85 -14.36 -9.18
N ARG A 110 -6.46 -14.71 -10.32
CA ARG A 110 -6.56 -13.84 -11.49
C ARG A 110 -7.27 -12.53 -11.20
N LEU A 111 -8.33 -12.57 -10.39
CA LEU A 111 -9.07 -11.38 -9.97
C LEU A 111 -8.23 -10.49 -9.07
N VAL A 112 -7.56 -11.06 -8.07
CA VAL A 112 -6.66 -10.30 -7.17
C VAL A 112 -5.48 -9.69 -7.94
N GLU A 113 -4.81 -10.45 -8.81
CA GLU A 113 -3.76 -9.92 -9.68
C GLU A 113 -4.25 -8.78 -10.57
N GLY A 114 -5.46 -8.91 -11.12
CA GLY A 114 -6.12 -7.88 -11.93
C GLY A 114 -6.35 -6.59 -11.13
N MET A 115 -6.81 -6.70 -9.89
CA MET A 115 -6.97 -5.57 -8.98
C MET A 115 -5.63 -4.87 -8.70
N PHE A 116 -4.58 -5.62 -8.37
CA PHE A 116 -3.26 -5.03 -8.10
C PHE A 116 -2.60 -4.46 -9.36
N ARG A 117 -2.88 -5.04 -10.53
CA ARG A 117 -2.47 -4.45 -11.80
C ARG A 117 -3.15 -3.10 -12.01
N PHE A 118 -4.45 -3.02 -11.79
CA PHE A 118 -5.20 -1.77 -11.85
C PHE A 118 -4.62 -0.72 -10.90
N PHE A 119 -4.31 -1.07 -9.65
CA PHE A 119 -3.71 -0.13 -8.70
C PHE A 119 -2.36 0.42 -9.18
N ARG A 120 -1.50 -0.46 -9.71
CA ARG A 120 -0.19 -0.04 -10.26
C ARG A 120 -0.34 0.87 -11.48
N GLU A 121 -1.17 0.50 -12.43
CA GLU A 121 -1.41 1.26 -13.67
C GLU A 121 -2.11 2.59 -13.42
N SER A 122 -2.93 2.66 -12.39
CA SER A 122 -3.67 3.86 -11.98
C SER A 122 -2.96 4.70 -10.92
N TRP A 123 -1.74 4.35 -10.57
CA TRP A 123 -0.90 5.09 -9.62
C TRP A 123 -1.52 5.22 -8.22
N TYR A 124 -2.19 4.21 -7.74
CA TYR A 124 -2.64 4.16 -6.35
C TYR A 124 -1.44 4.11 -5.41
N LEU A 125 -1.52 4.80 -4.28
CA LEU A 125 -0.57 4.60 -3.19
C LEU A 125 -1.01 3.41 -2.33
N LEU A 126 -0.08 2.79 -1.61
CA LEU A 126 -0.41 1.62 -0.77
C LEU A 126 -1.54 1.90 0.24
N PRO A 127 -1.60 3.06 0.94
CA PRO A 127 -2.73 3.36 1.82
C PRO A 127 -4.08 3.44 1.08
N GLU A 128 -4.08 3.91 -0.16
CA GLU A 128 -5.30 4.01 -0.97
C GLU A 128 -5.75 2.63 -1.47
N ALA A 129 -4.81 1.81 -1.96
CA ALA A 129 -5.07 0.43 -2.31
C ALA A 129 -5.60 -0.38 -1.11
N TRP A 130 -5.05 -0.12 0.09
CA TRP A 130 -5.55 -0.71 1.32
C TRP A 130 -6.98 -0.29 1.63
N ASN A 131 -7.31 1.00 1.55
CA ASN A 131 -8.68 1.48 1.78
C ASN A 131 -9.69 0.83 0.83
N VAL A 132 -9.33 0.67 -0.46
CA VAL A 132 -10.16 -0.06 -1.44
C VAL A 132 -10.32 -1.52 -1.03
N TYR A 133 -9.25 -2.16 -0.56
CA TYR A 133 -9.31 -3.53 -0.07
C TYR A 133 -10.21 -3.67 1.16
N GLU A 134 -10.13 -2.76 2.14
CA GLU A 134 -11.00 -2.77 3.33
C GLU A 134 -12.48 -2.64 2.94
N GLU A 135 -12.81 -1.74 2.01
CA GLU A 135 -14.17 -1.59 1.47
C GLU A 135 -14.63 -2.87 0.78
N LEU A 136 -13.81 -3.40 -0.13
CA LEU A 136 -14.09 -4.64 -0.85
C LEU A 136 -14.33 -5.81 0.12
N PHE A 137 -13.49 -5.96 1.14
CA PHE A 137 -13.61 -7.03 2.11
C PHE A 137 -14.87 -6.89 2.97
N ALA A 138 -15.24 -5.66 3.34
CA ALA A 138 -16.49 -5.39 4.07
C ALA A 138 -17.72 -5.76 3.23
N LEU A 139 -17.73 -5.40 1.94
CA LEU A 139 -18.79 -5.78 0.99
C LEU A 139 -18.84 -7.30 0.78
N LEU A 140 -17.69 -7.95 0.63
CA LEU A 140 -17.58 -9.40 0.48
C LEU A 140 -18.16 -10.12 1.69
N ARG A 141 -17.79 -9.74 2.90
CA ARG A 141 -18.36 -10.28 4.15
C ARG A 141 -19.88 -10.09 4.22
N GLN A 142 -20.36 -8.89 3.88
CA GLN A 142 -21.80 -8.61 3.86
C GLN A 142 -22.53 -9.54 2.87
N ARG A 143 -21.94 -9.77 1.69
CA ARG A 143 -22.53 -10.65 0.67
C ARG A 143 -22.58 -12.11 1.11
N LEU A 144 -21.49 -12.60 1.68
CA LEU A 144 -21.40 -13.96 2.21
C LEU A 144 -22.39 -14.19 3.35
N ARG A 145 -22.55 -13.24 4.27
CA ARG A 145 -23.58 -13.31 5.33
C ARG A 145 -25.00 -13.37 4.78
N LYS A 146 -25.30 -12.60 3.72
CA LYS A 146 -26.61 -12.67 3.05
C LYS A 146 -26.87 -14.02 2.36
N SER A 147 -25.81 -14.74 2.00
CA SER A 147 -25.89 -16.10 1.47
C SER A 147 -25.98 -17.19 2.55
N GLY A 148 -26.20 -16.80 3.82
CA GLY A 148 -26.43 -17.71 4.93
C GLY A 148 -25.18 -18.14 5.68
N MET A 149 -24.00 -17.64 5.34
CA MET A 149 -22.77 -17.94 6.07
C MET A 149 -22.78 -17.29 7.45
N THR A 150 -22.65 -18.13 8.48
CA THR A 150 -22.43 -17.72 9.87
C THR A 150 -20.99 -17.97 10.29
N GLY A 151 -20.51 -17.25 11.31
CA GLY A 151 -19.13 -17.46 11.82
C GLY A 151 -18.05 -16.72 11.02
N LEU A 152 -18.41 -15.80 10.15
CA LEU A 152 -17.49 -14.89 9.47
C LEU A 152 -16.99 -13.76 10.41
N ASP A 153 -16.73 -14.10 11.68
CA ASP A 153 -16.13 -13.16 12.64
C ASP A 153 -14.61 -12.99 12.43
N TYR A 154 -14.16 -13.39 11.25
CA TYR A 154 -12.83 -13.11 10.77
C TYR A 154 -12.66 -11.58 10.72
N ALA A 155 -11.97 -11.06 11.72
CA ALA A 155 -11.57 -9.66 11.70
C ALA A 155 -10.47 -9.52 10.65
N LEU A 156 -10.61 -8.53 9.76
CA LEU A 156 -9.48 -8.07 8.97
C LEU A 156 -8.26 -7.95 9.91
N ARG A 157 -7.14 -8.50 9.47
CA ARG A 157 -5.87 -8.16 10.10
C ARG A 157 -5.84 -6.65 10.18
N GLY A 158 -5.56 -6.07 11.33
CA GLY A 158 -5.51 -4.62 11.51
C GLY A 158 -4.65 -3.95 10.43
N GLN A 159 -4.58 -2.63 10.43
CA GLN A 159 -3.78 -1.90 9.44
C GLN A 159 -2.43 -2.60 9.21
N PRO A 160 -2.02 -2.81 7.95
CA PRO A 160 -0.78 -3.52 7.66
C PRO A 160 0.37 -2.82 8.36
N ASP A 161 1.22 -3.60 9.03
CA ASP A 161 2.48 -3.07 9.52
C ASP A 161 3.26 -2.50 8.33
N PRO A 162 3.50 -1.18 8.27
CA PRO A 162 4.21 -0.58 7.14
C PRO A 162 5.59 -1.19 6.91
N ASN A 163 6.17 -1.87 7.91
CA ASN A 163 7.44 -2.56 7.77
C ASN A 163 7.33 -3.91 7.07
N ILE A 164 6.15 -4.53 7.07
CA ILE A 164 5.91 -5.82 6.44
C ILE A 164 5.27 -5.65 5.05
N TYR A 165 4.39 -4.67 4.89
CA TYR A 165 3.60 -4.47 3.69
C TYR A 165 3.92 -3.17 2.95
N ASN A 166 5.20 -2.85 2.83
CA ASN A 166 5.66 -1.65 2.15
C ASN A 166 5.78 -1.81 0.62
N SER A 167 5.11 -2.80 0.05
CA SER A 167 5.11 -3.06 -1.38
C SER A 167 3.77 -3.62 -1.86
N TYR A 168 3.47 -3.43 -3.13
CA TYR A 168 2.31 -4.06 -3.75
C TYR A 168 2.35 -5.58 -3.65
N ALA A 169 3.51 -6.20 -3.84
CA ALA A 169 3.67 -7.65 -3.73
C ALA A 169 3.35 -8.16 -2.31
N GLY A 170 3.80 -7.43 -1.29
CA GLY A 170 3.46 -7.75 0.10
C GLY A 170 1.97 -7.65 0.38
N LEU A 171 1.32 -6.56 -0.07
CA LEU A 171 -0.12 -6.37 0.10
C LEU A 171 -0.93 -7.42 -0.69
N GLU A 172 -0.53 -7.74 -1.91
CA GLU A 172 -1.15 -8.77 -2.74
C GLU A 172 -1.11 -10.15 -2.07
N THR A 173 0.03 -10.49 -1.45
CA THR A 173 0.17 -11.73 -0.67
C THR A 173 -0.84 -11.79 0.48
N VAL A 174 -0.99 -10.70 1.24
CA VAL A 174 -1.97 -10.64 2.35
C VAL A 174 -3.39 -10.82 1.85
N VAL A 175 -3.75 -10.16 0.76
CA VAL A 175 -5.10 -10.29 0.17
C VAL A 175 -5.36 -11.73 -0.28
N LEU A 176 -4.38 -12.38 -0.90
CA LEU A 176 -4.50 -13.79 -1.29
C LEU A 176 -4.64 -14.73 -0.09
N GLU A 177 -3.87 -14.51 0.98
CA GLU A 177 -4.01 -15.27 2.23
C GLU A 177 -5.41 -15.11 2.84
N ASP A 178 -5.96 -13.91 2.83
CA ASP A 178 -7.31 -13.65 3.32
C ASP A 178 -8.39 -14.32 2.43
N MET A 179 -8.19 -14.38 1.12
CA MET A 179 -9.10 -15.11 0.21
C MET A 179 -9.04 -16.63 0.44
N GLU A 180 -7.85 -17.19 0.68
CA GLU A 180 -7.70 -18.62 1.02
C GLU A 180 -8.38 -18.96 2.36
N GLU A 181 -8.27 -18.08 3.36
CA GLU A 181 -8.96 -18.27 4.63
C GLU A 181 -10.48 -18.21 4.48
N LEU A 182 -11.00 -17.25 3.69
CA LEU A 182 -12.43 -17.19 3.39
C LEU A 182 -12.92 -18.45 2.68
N LYS A 183 -12.15 -18.96 1.72
CA LYS A 183 -12.45 -20.22 1.05
C LYS A 183 -12.53 -21.38 2.03
N ARG A 184 -11.55 -21.50 2.93
CA ARG A 184 -11.54 -22.53 3.98
C ARG A 184 -12.79 -22.46 4.87
N LEU A 185 -13.23 -21.23 5.21
CA LEU A 185 -14.45 -21.02 5.99
C LEU A 185 -15.71 -21.41 5.21
N ILE A 186 -15.77 -21.17 3.90
CA ILE A 186 -16.87 -21.60 3.03
C ILE A 186 -16.96 -23.12 3.02
N ASP A 187 -15.84 -23.80 2.81
CA ASP A 187 -15.76 -25.27 2.78
C ASP A 187 -16.21 -25.89 4.11
N GLN A 188 -15.84 -25.28 5.25
CA GLN A 188 -16.22 -25.75 6.57
C GLN A 188 -17.71 -25.57 6.89
N ASN A 189 -18.36 -24.56 6.32
CA ASN A 189 -19.79 -24.30 6.54
C ASN A 189 -20.71 -25.19 5.66
N GLY A 190 -20.14 -26.01 4.78
CA GLY A 190 -20.88 -26.99 3.98
C GLY A 190 -21.96 -26.37 3.06
N ILE A 191 -21.66 -25.19 2.53
CA ILE A 191 -22.57 -24.51 1.60
C ILE A 191 -22.22 -25.00 0.19
N ASP A 192 -23.04 -25.94 -0.32
CA ASP A 192 -23.04 -26.38 -1.71
C ASP A 192 -23.73 -25.34 -2.63
#